data_46d352398f5830ac2ad6afba875a2a69
#
_entry.id   46d352398f5830ac2ad6afba875a2a69
#
_cell.length_a   1.000
_cell.length_b   1.000
_cell.length_c   1.000
_cell.angle_alpha   90.00
_cell.angle_beta   90.00
_cell.angle_gamma   90.00
#
_symmetry.space_group_name_H-M   'P 1'
#
loop_
_entity.id
_entity.type
_entity.pdbx_description
1 polymer ?
#
loop_
_entity_poly.entity_id
_entity_poly.type
_entity_poly.pdbx_seq_one_letter_code
_entity_poly.pdbx_strand_id
1 'polypeptide(L)'
;ENKTTGIVSVLQTNRQPYNWQVTSFQIPEKEKLVIYELLVRDFTEEHTYKAVREKLDYLEDLRINVLELMPVNEFEGNSSWGYNPSFYFAPDKYYGTANELKMLIDECHKRGIAVVIDMVLNHSYGQSPFVQMYMDNWTVTSENPWYNVKSNFQNPSAQWGYDFNHESAATRELVDSVASFW
;
A
#
# COMPACT_ATOMS: atom_id res chain seq x y z
N GLU A 1 15.73 0.51 -16.25
CA GLU A 1 16.18 -0.63 -15.42
C GLU A 1 15.14 -1.73 -15.49
N ASN A 2 15.61 -2.98 -15.69
CA ASN A 2 14.72 -4.13 -15.67
C ASN A 2 14.32 -4.45 -14.22
N LYS A 3 13.09 -4.15 -13.86
CA LYS A 3 12.50 -4.55 -12.58
C LYS A 3 12.08 -6.01 -12.64
N THR A 4 12.32 -6.74 -11.56
CA THR A 4 12.00 -8.17 -11.49
C THR A 4 10.55 -8.42 -11.09
N THR A 5 9.99 -9.53 -11.54
CA THR A 5 8.70 -10.07 -11.06
C THR A 5 8.86 -10.97 -9.83
N GLY A 6 10.08 -11.14 -9.33
CA GLY A 6 10.36 -12.03 -8.21
C GLY A 6 9.88 -11.52 -6.86
N ILE A 7 10.09 -12.33 -5.82
CA ILE A 7 9.82 -12.01 -4.42
C ILE A 7 10.90 -11.04 -3.92
N VAL A 8 10.77 -9.77 -4.27
CA VAL A 8 11.76 -8.74 -3.92
C VAL A 8 11.08 -7.41 -3.63
N SER A 9 11.73 -6.63 -2.79
CA SER A 9 11.48 -5.23 -2.59
C SER A 9 12.74 -4.42 -2.86
N VAL A 10 12.62 -3.12 -3.10
CA VAL A 10 13.76 -2.26 -3.37
C VAL A 10 14.47 -1.91 -2.07
N LEU A 11 15.70 -2.39 -1.90
CA LEU A 11 16.55 -1.96 -0.81
C LEU A 11 17.14 -0.57 -1.12
N GLN A 12 16.77 0.41 -0.35
CA GLN A 12 17.30 1.77 -0.43
C GLN A 12 18.34 1.98 0.67
N THR A 13 19.62 1.98 0.30
CA THR A 13 20.73 2.31 1.21
C THR A 13 21.03 3.80 1.21
N ASN A 14 21.60 4.32 2.29
CA ASN A 14 21.96 5.74 2.44
C ASN A 14 20.78 6.72 2.27
N ARG A 15 19.58 6.30 2.68
CA ARG A 15 18.41 7.15 2.62
C ARG A 15 18.63 8.40 3.48
N GLN A 16 18.47 9.56 2.87
CA GLN A 16 18.36 10.80 3.62
C GLN A 16 16.92 10.94 4.16
N PRO A 17 16.75 11.40 5.40
CA PRO A 17 15.43 11.74 5.90
C PRO A 17 14.72 12.70 4.95
N TYR A 18 13.43 12.45 4.70
CA TYR A 18 12.64 13.37 3.89
C TYR A 18 12.28 14.60 4.73
N ASN A 19 12.55 15.79 4.19
CA ASN A 19 12.21 17.06 4.83
C ASN A 19 10.84 17.53 4.31
N TRP A 20 9.80 17.31 5.12
CA TRP A 20 8.45 17.74 4.81
C TRP A 20 8.39 19.28 4.68
N GLN A 21 7.80 19.76 3.59
CA GLN A 21 7.58 21.19 3.36
C GLN A 21 6.30 21.66 4.07
N VAL A 22 5.28 20.79 4.11
CA VAL A 22 4.04 21.02 4.85
C VAL A 22 4.11 20.27 6.17
N THR A 23 4.37 20.98 7.26
CA THR A 23 4.50 20.40 8.61
C THR A 23 3.22 20.46 9.43
N SER A 24 2.21 21.17 8.93
CA SER A 24 0.91 21.30 9.58
C SER A 24 -0.18 21.31 8.51
N PHE A 25 -0.74 20.13 8.24
CA PHE A 25 -1.83 19.96 7.28
C PHE A 25 -3.17 19.88 8.03
N GLN A 26 -4.17 20.62 7.52
CA GLN A 26 -5.53 20.57 8.06
C GLN A 26 -6.37 19.61 7.23
N ILE A 27 -6.77 18.50 7.84
CA ILE A 27 -7.66 17.52 7.19
C ILE A 27 -9.00 18.20 6.90
N PRO A 28 -9.55 18.06 5.68
CA PRO A 28 -10.86 18.59 5.33
C PRO A 28 -11.97 18.02 6.24
N GLU A 29 -13.02 18.81 6.48
CA GLU A 29 -14.19 18.36 7.22
C GLU A 29 -14.86 17.16 6.52
N LYS A 30 -15.23 16.15 7.30
CA LYS A 30 -15.75 14.86 6.80
C LYS A 30 -16.92 15.02 5.82
N GLU A 31 -17.80 15.98 6.07
CA GLU A 31 -18.99 16.26 5.27
C GLU A 31 -18.69 16.98 3.96
N LYS A 32 -17.45 17.45 3.78
CA LYS A 32 -17.00 18.23 2.62
C LYS A 32 -15.99 17.47 1.75
N LEU A 33 -15.78 16.17 2.01
CA LEU A 33 -14.81 15.38 1.26
C LEU A 33 -15.25 15.18 -0.18
N VAL A 34 -14.36 15.50 -1.11
CA VAL A 34 -14.45 15.17 -2.53
C VAL A 34 -13.25 14.28 -2.83
N ILE A 35 -13.50 12.98 -2.90
CA ILE A 35 -12.48 11.95 -2.97
C ILE A 35 -12.28 11.54 -4.43
N TYR A 36 -11.02 11.47 -4.85
CA TYR A 36 -10.62 10.87 -6.11
C TYR A 36 -9.78 9.62 -5.81
N GLU A 37 -10.33 8.45 -6.12
CA GLU A 37 -9.61 7.18 -6.04
C GLU A 37 -8.71 7.03 -7.27
N LEU A 38 -7.45 6.68 -7.06
CA LEU A 38 -6.43 6.63 -8.08
C LEU A 38 -5.57 5.38 -7.98
N LEU A 39 -5.47 4.65 -9.09
CA LEU A 39 -4.50 3.58 -9.27
C LEU A 39 -3.25 4.15 -9.97
N VAL A 40 -2.11 4.17 -9.29
CA VAL A 40 -0.86 4.71 -9.81
C VAL A 40 -0.46 4.05 -11.13
N ARG A 41 -0.70 2.73 -11.27
CA ARG A 41 -0.44 1.97 -12.49
C ARG A 41 -1.18 2.52 -13.71
N ASP A 42 -2.43 2.97 -13.54
CA ASP A 42 -3.31 3.26 -14.69
C ASP A 42 -3.52 4.76 -14.94
N PHE A 43 -3.08 5.62 -14.02
CA PHE A 43 -3.34 7.05 -14.11
C PHE A 43 -2.49 7.77 -15.17
N THR A 44 -1.25 7.31 -15.36
CA THR A 44 -0.34 7.84 -16.38
C THR A 44 0.40 6.70 -17.10
N GLU A 45 0.95 6.97 -18.29
CA GLU A 45 1.73 5.99 -19.04
C GLU A 45 3.05 5.59 -18.34
N GLU A 46 3.58 6.46 -17.50
CA GLU A 46 4.83 6.21 -16.76
C GLU A 46 4.62 5.34 -15.51
N HIS A 47 3.38 5.19 -15.02
CA HIS A 47 3.01 4.35 -13.88
C HIS A 47 3.76 4.67 -12.58
N THR A 48 4.08 5.94 -12.30
CA THR A 48 4.93 6.33 -11.17
C THR A 48 4.34 7.44 -10.31
N TYR A 49 4.74 7.50 -9.01
CA TYR A 49 4.40 8.62 -8.12
C TYR A 49 4.82 9.97 -8.69
N LYS A 50 5.97 10.02 -9.37
CA LYS A 50 6.45 11.23 -10.03
C LYS A 50 5.46 11.72 -11.10
N ALA A 51 5.00 10.83 -11.96
CA ALA A 51 4.06 11.18 -13.01
C ALA A 51 2.68 11.60 -12.47
N VAL A 52 2.20 10.93 -11.39
CA VAL A 52 1.00 11.38 -10.68
C VAL A 52 1.19 12.81 -10.15
N ARG A 53 2.33 13.09 -9.53
CA ARG A 53 2.66 14.44 -9.02
C ARG A 53 2.65 15.51 -10.12
N GLU A 54 3.10 15.18 -11.31
CA GLU A 54 3.11 16.08 -12.47
C GLU A 54 1.70 16.35 -13.03
N LYS A 55 0.69 15.60 -12.58
CA LYS A 55 -0.73 15.76 -12.93
C LYS A 55 -1.58 16.37 -11.82
N LEU A 56 -0.99 16.83 -10.72
CA LEU A 56 -1.74 17.37 -9.58
C LEU A 56 -2.56 18.62 -9.94
N ASP A 57 -2.12 19.43 -10.90
CA ASP A 57 -2.88 20.59 -11.35
C ASP A 57 -4.23 20.17 -11.96
N TYR A 58 -4.28 19.05 -12.71
CA TYR A 58 -5.52 18.47 -13.20
C TYR A 58 -6.46 18.04 -12.05
N LEU A 59 -5.91 17.42 -11.01
CA LEU A 59 -6.70 16.99 -9.84
C LEU A 59 -7.20 18.20 -9.03
N GLU A 60 -6.40 19.26 -8.93
CA GLU A 60 -6.77 20.53 -8.30
C GLU A 60 -7.90 21.23 -9.09
N ASP A 61 -7.81 21.24 -10.41
CA ASP A 61 -8.86 21.79 -11.30
C ASP A 61 -10.21 21.04 -11.15
N LEU A 62 -10.16 19.75 -10.83
CA LEU A 62 -11.35 18.96 -10.50
C LEU A 62 -11.93 19.31 -9.11
N ARG A 63 -11.23 20.16 -8.33
CA ARG A 63 -11.62 20.59 -6.97
C ARG A 63 -11.78 19.43 -6.00
N ILE A 64 -10.99 18.37 -6.14
CA ILE A 64 -10.89 17.34 -5.13
C ILE A 64 -10.15 17.89 -3.91
N ASN A 65 -10.42 17.33 -2.75
CA ASN A 65 -9.69 17.64 -1.52
C ASN A 65 -9.16 16.39 -0.81
N VAL A 66 -9.39 15.22 -1.40
CA VAL A 66 -8.81 13.95 -0.98
C VAL A 66 -8.37 13.15 -2.21
N LEU A 67 -7.14 12.71 -2.22
CA LEU A 67 -6.60 11.72 -3.13
C LEU A 67 -6.49 10.39 -2.39
N GLU A 68 -7.30 9.40 -2.78
CA GLU A 68 -7.21 8.04 -2.27
C GLU A 68 -6.34 7.22 -3.22
N LEU A 69 -5.19 6.79 -2.73
CA LEU A 69 -4.31 5.91 -3.49
C LEU A 69 -4.73 4.46 -3.24
N MET A 70 -5.11 3.76 -4.31
CA MET A 70 -5.25 2.30 -4.27
C MET A 70 -3.95 1.68 -3.77
N PRO A 71 -3.94 0.42 -3.27
CA PRO A 71 -2.83 -0.09 -2.49
C PRO A 71 -1.46 0.14 -3.11
N VAL A 72 -0.58 0.76 -2.36
CA VAL A 72 0.78 1.14 -2.77
C VAL A 72 1.87 0.22 -2.23
N ASN A 73 1.48 -0.75 -1.41
CA ASN A 73 2.39 -1.77 -0.89
C ASN A 73 2.91 -2.66 -2.02
N GLU A 74 4.15 -3.13 -1.90
CA GLU A 74 4.71 -4.12 -2.81
C GLU A 74 3.83 -5.35 -2.89
N PHE A 75 3.34 -5.65 -4.09
CA PHE A 75 2.41 -6.74 -4.36
C PHE A 75 3.04 -7.85 -5.20
N GLU A 76 2.36 -8.98 -5.29
CA GLU A 76 2.80 -10.12 -6.08
C GLU A 76 2.68 -9.83 -7.58
N GLY A 77 3.77 -10.06 -8.32
CA GLY A 77 3.87 -9.75 -9.75
C GLY A 77 4.20 -8.29 -10.03
N ASN A 78 3.87 -7.83 -11.23
CA ASN A 78 4.21 -6.46 -11.69
C ASN A 78 2.99 -5.70 -12.23
N SER A 79 1.84 -6.34 -12.32
CA SER A 79 0.61 -5.73 -12.80
C SER A 79 -0.54 -6.16 -11.93
N SER A 80 -0.96 -5.29 -11.03
CA SER A 80 -2.04 -5.53 -10.08
C SER A 80 -2.73 -4.23 -9.73
N TRP A 81 -3.91 -4.34 -9.15
CA TRP A 81 -4.55 -3.23 -8.43
C TRP A 81 -3.98 -3.03 -7.01
N GLY A 82 -3.06 -3.94 -6.59
CA GLY A 82 -2.43 -3.89 -5.27
C GLY A 82 -3.12 -4.73 -4.19
N TYR A 83 -4.26 -5.38 -4.49
CA TYR A 83 -5.00 -6.20 -3.53
C TYR A 83 -4.43 -7.61 -3.33
N ASN A 84 -3.19 -7.83 -3.75
CA ASN A 84 -2.40 -9.03 -3.51
C ASN A 84 -1.05 -8.71 -2.86
N PRO A 85 -1.07 -8.08 -1.66
CA PRO A 85 0.14 -7.57 -1.03
C PRO A 85 1.09 -8.69 -0.61
N SER A 86 2.39 -8.40 -0.70
CA SER A 86 3.47 -9.28 -0.26
C SER A 86 4.36 -8.63 0.81
N PHE A 87 4.69 -7.34 0.68
CA PHE A 87 5.57 -6.63 1.60
C PHE A 87 4.89 -5.37 2.15
N TYR A 88 4.49 -5.42 3.41
CA TYR A 88 3.71 -4.36 4.07
C TYR A 88 4.50 -3.09 4.40
N PHE A 89 5.83 -3.17 4.45
CA PHE A 89 6.72 -2.07 4.83
C PHE A 89 7.52 -1.53 3.63
N ALA A 90 7.05 -1.75 2.42
CA ALA A 90 7.71 -1.29 1.20
C ALA A 90 6.70 -0.78 0.18
N PRO A 91 6.94 0.37 -0.47
CA PRO A 91 6.18 0.76 -1.64
C PRO A 91 6.46 -0.18 -2.81
N ASP A 92 5.48 -0.33 -3.71
CA ASP A 92 5.67 -1.12 -4.92
C ASP A 92 6.86 -0.61 -5.73
N LYS A 93 7.69 -1.56 -6.17
CA LYS A 93 8.96 -1.30 -6.89
C LYS A 93 8.80 -0.57 -8.22
N TYR A 94 7.61 -0.64 -8.84
CA TYR A 94 7.32 0.02 -10.10
C TYR A 94 6.85 1.46 -9.91
N TYR A 95 6.19 1.78 -8.79
CA TYR A 95 5.62 3.11 -8.56
C TYR A 95 6.66 4.15 -8.17
N GLY A 96 7.77 3.71 -7.58
CA GLY A 96 8.86 4.59 -7.21
C GLY A 96 9.37 4.38 -5.79
N THR A 97 10.23 5.29 -5.35
CA THR A 97 10.85 5.25 -4.03
C THR A 97 9.92 5.78 -2.93
N ALA A 98 10.21 5.43 -1.67
CA ALA A 98 9.49 6.01 -0.53
C ALA A 98 9.57 7.55 -0.49
N ASN A 99 10.69 8.14 -0.95
CA ASN A 99 10.80 9.60 -1.01
C ASN A 99 9.95 10.21 -2.13
N GLU A 100 9.77 9.52 -3.27
CA GLU A 100 8.87 9.97 -4.33
C GLU A 100 7.40 9.95 -3.89
N LEU A 101 6.99 8.91 -3.12
CA LEU A 101 5.67 8.89 -2.49
C LEU A 101 5.51 10.07 -1.51
N LYS A 102 6.51 10.32 -0.65
CA LYS A 102 6.48 11.47 0.28
C LYS A 102 6.43 12.81 -0.47
N MET A 103 7.14 12.95 -1.59
CA MET A 103 7.04 14.13 -2.45
C MET A 103 5.64 14.31 -3.03
N LEU A 104 4.99 13.23 -3.46
CA LEU A 104 3.61 13.28 -3.93
C LEU A 104 2.67 13.77 -2.82
N ILE A 105 2.78 13.19 -1.62
CA ILE A 105 1.97 13.58 -0.46
C ILE A 105 2.18 15.06 -0.11
N ASP A 106 3.42 15.50 -0.05
CA ASP A 106 3.78 16.90 0.29
C ASP A 106 3.21 17.89 -0.73
N GLU A 107 3.29 17.56 -2.02
CA GLU A 107 2.71 18.37 -3.09
C GLU A 107 1.17 18.39 -3.08
N CYS A 108 0.52 17.28 -2.69
CA CYS A 108 -0.92 17.23 -2.43
C CYS A 108 -1.28 18.18 -1.26
N HIS A 109 -0.55 18.08 -0.15
CA HIS A 109 -0.78 18.92 1.03
C HIS A 109 -0.61 20.42 0.73
N LYS A 110 0.36 20.83 -0.09
CA LYS A 110 0.50 22.22 -0.56
C LYS A 110 -0.72 22.75 -1.27
N ARG A 111 -1.47 21.87 -1.95
CA ARG A 111 -2.71 22.18 -2.69
C ARG A 111 -3.97 22.01 -1.84
N GLY A 112 -3.82 21.69 -0.54
CA GLY A 112 -4.96 21.42 0.34
C GLY A 112 -5.64 20.08 0.07
N ILE A 113 -4.97 19.14 -0.60
CA ILE A 113 -5.46 17.80 -0.91
C ILE A 113 -4.89 16.82 0.13
N ALA A 114 -5.74 16.19 0.93
CA ALA A 114 -5.36 15.09 1.80
C ALA A 114 -5.03 13.84 0.99
N VAL A 115 -4.14 13.00 1.49
CA VAL A 115 -3.84 11.71 0.88
C VAL A 115 -4.28 10.59 1.80
N VAL A 116 -5.06 9.66 1.27
CA VAL A 116 -5.48 8.42 1.93
C VAL A 116 -4.83 7.25 1.20
N ILE A 117 -4.33 6.29 1.95
CA ILE A 117 -3.76 5.06 1.41
C ILE A 117 -4.73 3.92 1.70
N ASP A 118 -5.24 3.28 0.63
CA ASP A 118 -5.99 2.03 0.75
C ASP A 118 -5.05 0.91 1.21
N MET A 119 -5.45 0.19 2.24
CA MET A 119 -4.59 -0.77 2.93
C MET A 119 -5.26 -2.15 3.04
N VAL A 120 -4.63 -3.16 2.48
CA VAL A 120 -5.09 -4.55 2.51
C VAL A 120 -4.57 -5.23 3.77
N LEU A 121 -5.39 -5.31 4.81
CA LEU A 121 -5.02 -5.88 6.12
C LEU A 121 -5.82 -7.13 6.49
N ASN A 122 -6.58 -7.69 5.55
CA ASN A 122 -7.37 -8.90 5.76
C ASN A 122 -6.70 -10.17 5.24
N HIS A 123 -5.82 -10.05 4.24
CA HIS A 123 -5.08 -11.18 3.67
C HIS A 123 -3.74 -10.74 3.08
N SER A 124 -2.87 -11.72 2.81
CA SER A 124 -1.71 -11.55 1.93
C SER A 124 -1.65 -12.64 0.88
N TYR A 125 -0.76 -12.45 -0.10
CA TYR A 125 -0.52 -13.45 -1.14
C TYR A 125 0.74 -14.29 -0.84
N GLY A 126 0.94 -15.33 -1.66
CA GLY A 126 1.90 -16.38 -1.39
C GLY A 126 3.37 -15.96 -1.39
N GLN A 127 3.71 -14.81 -1.96
CA GLN A 127 5.06 -14.25 -1.91
C GLN A 127 5.36 -13.50 -0.60
N SER A 128 4.37 -13.29 0.28
CA SER A 128 4.61 -12.66 1.56
C SER A 128 5.57 -13.47 2.44
N PRO A 129 6.61 -12.84 3.01
CA PRO A 129 7.52 -13.52 3.95
C PRO A 129 6.81 -14.13 5.14
N PHE A 130 5.75 -13.49 5.65
CA PHE A 130 4.95 -13.97 6.77
C PHE A 130 4.19 -15.26 6.43
N VAL A 131 3.81 -15.44 5.16
CA VAL A 131 3.23 -16.69 4.66
C VAL A 131 4.31 -17.76 4.53
N GLN A 132 5.44 -17.40 3.88
CA GLN A 132 6.52 -18.31 3.52
C GLN A 132 7.23 -18.94 4.74
N MET A 133 7.36 -18.19 5.85
CA MET A 133 8.07 -18.67 7.03
C MET A 133 7.46 -19.92 7.67
N TYR A 134 6.14 -20.11 7.55
CA TYR A 134 5.40 -21.21 8.15
C TYR A 134 4.42 -21.81 7.14
N MET A 135 4.97 -22.27 5.99
CA MET A 135 4.20 -22.87 4.90
C MET A 135 4.66 -24.31 4.67
N ASP A 136 3.71 -25.20 4.47
CA ASP A 136 3.92 -26.54 3.95
C ASP A 136 2.93 -26.82 2.82
N ASN A 137 3.43 -27.32 1.68
CA ASN A 137 2.62 -27.66 0.51
C ASN A 137 1.56 -26.59 0.13
N TRP A 138 1.99 -25.32 0.03
CA TRP A 138 1.15 -24.16 -0.30
C TRP A 138 0.04 -23.87 0.71
N THR A 139 0.17 -24.36 1.91
CA THR A 139 -0.75 -24.10 3.01
C THR A 139 0.02 -23.60 4.22
N VAL A 140 -0.45 -22.54 4.86
CA VAL A 140 0.14 -22.11 6.13
C VAL A 140 -0.10 -23.17 7.20
N THR A 141 0.93 -23.45 7.98
CA THR A 141 0.82 -24.44 9.06
C THR A 141 0.11 -23.86 10.27
N SER A 142 -0.33 -24.72 11.20
CA SER A 142 -0.92 -24.30 12.49
C SER A 142 0.04 -23.53 13.40
N GLU A 143 1.33 -23.55 13.09
CA GLU A 143 2.38 -22.79 13.80
C GLU A 143 2.54 -21.36 13.30
N ASN A 144 1.90 -21.03 12.16
CA ASN A 144 1.94 -19.68 11.64
C ASN A 144 1.21 -18.72 12.59
N PRO A 145 1.89 -17.74 13.19
CA PRO A 145 1.26 -16.89 14.20
C PRO A 145 0.35 -15.80 13.62
N TRP A 146 0.40 -15.58 12.30
CA TRP A 146 -0.33 -14.47 11.64
C TRP A 146 -1.59 -14.91 10.91
N TYR A 147 -1.65 -16.15 10.39
CA TYR A 147 -2.70 -16.55 9.46
C TYR A 147 -3.57 -17.70 10.01
N ASN A 148 -4.81 -17.71 9.56
CA ASN A 148 -5.68 -18.86 9.72
C ASN A 148 -5.26 -19.98 8.76
N VAL A 149 -5.20 -21.22 9.23
CA VAL A 149 -4.95 -22.39 8.37
C VAL A 149 -6.05 -22.56 7.32
N LYS A 150 -7.28 -22.20 7.71
CA LYS A 150 -8.42 -22.09 6.81
C LYS A 150 -9.04 -20.73 6.99
N SER A 151 -9.38 -20.08 5.87
CA SER A 151 -10.06 -18.79 5.93
C SER A 151 -11.35 -18.90 6.74
N ASN A 152 -11.56 -17.93 7.62
CA ASN A 152 -12.78 -17.79 8.41
C ASN A 152 -13.85 -16.95 7.69
N PHE A 153 -13.56 -16.47 6.48
CA PHE A 153 -14.49 -15.67 5.68
C PHE A 153 -15.67 -16.53 5.23
N GLN A 154 -16.88 -16.11 5.55
CA GLN A 154 -18.08 -16.93 5.32
C GLN A 154 -18.39 -17.16 3.83
N ASN A 155 -18.06 -16.21 2.95
CA ASN A 155 -18.26 -16.34 1.51
C ASN A 155 -17.03 -16.99 0.86
N PRO A 156 -17.13 -18.26 0.38
CA PRO A 156 -15.99 -18.94 -0.26
C PRO A 156 -15.44 -18.21 -1.49
N SER A 157 -16.28 -17.47 -2.21
CA SER A 157 -15.86 -16.71 -3.40
C SER A 157 -15.03 -15.48 -3.06
N ALA A 158 -14.96 -15.10 -1.79
CA ALA A 158 -14.16 -13.97 -1.30
C ALA A 158 -12.97 -14.42 -0.42
N GLN A 159 -12.65 -15.71 -0.42
CA GLN A 159 -11.48 -16.27 0.29
C GLN A 159 -10.26 -16.20 -0.62
N TRP A 160 -9.71 -15.00 -0.78
CA TRP A 160 -8.51 -14.77 -1.59
C TRP A 160 -7.27 -14.75 -0.73
N GLY A 161 -6.17 -15.31 -1.25
CA GLY A 161 -4.88 -15.31 -0.56
C GLY A 161 -4.90 -16.11 0.76
N TYR A 162 -4.07 -15.67 1.69
CA TYR A 162 -3.91 -16.23 3.03
C TYR A 162 -4.54 -15.28 4.05
N ASP A 163 -5.55 -15.76 4.74
CA ASP A 163 -6.43 -15.00 5.62
C ASP A 163 -5.73 -14.67 6.95
N PHE A 164 -5.62 -13.40 7.32
CA PHE A 164 -5.05 -13.01 8.59
C PHE A 164 -5.93 -13.42 9.78
N ASN A 165 -5.30 -13.98 10.80
CA ASN A 165 -5.94 -14.26 12.08
C ASN A 165 -5.91 -13.02 12.98
N HIS A 166 -6.92 -12.18 12.90
CA HIS A 166 -7.02 -10.96 13.70
C HIS A 166 -7.21 -11.18 15.21
N GLU A 167 -7.50 -12.41 15.63
CA GLU A 167 -7.53 -12.80 17.06
C GLU A 167 -6.11 -13.04 17.60
N SER A 168 -5.13 -13.25 16.72
CA SER A 168 -3.73 -13.43 17.12
C SER A 168 -3.09 -12.11 17.59
N ALA A 169 -2.33 -12.17 18.67
CA ALA A 169 -1.54 -11.03 19.15
C ALA A 169 -0.48 -10.61 18.12
N ALA A 170 0.14 -11.60 17.44
CA ALA A 170 1.16 -11.33 16.41
C ALA A 170 0.58 -10.58 15.21
N THR A 171 -0.64 -10.93 14.80
CA THR A 171 -1.33 -10.19 13.70
C THR A 171 -1.67 -8.77 14.12
N ARG A 172 -2.18 -8.56 15.33
CA ARG A 172 -2.48 -7.22 15.82
C ARG A 172 -1.23 -6.34 15.90
N GLU A 173 -0.12 -6.88 16.43
CA GLU A 173 1.16 -6.17 16.46
C GLU A 173 1.67 -5.83 15.04
N LEU A 174 1.52 -6.74 14.08
CA LEU A 174 1.86 -6.50 12.68
C LEU A 174 1.01 -5.35 12.11
N VAL A 175 -0.30 -5.40 12.29
CA VAL A 175 -1.24 -4.37 11.78
C VAL A 175 -0.93 -3.00 12.39
N ASP A 176 -0.71 -2.94 13.71
CA ASP A 176 -0.33 -1.70 14.40
C ASP A 176 1.01 -1.14 13.86
N SER A 177 1.97 -2.04 13.61
CA SER A 177 3.27 -1.67 13.04
C SER A 177 3.15 -1.14 11.61
N VAL A 178 2.32 -1.76 10.78
CA VAL A 178 2.04 -1.31 9.41
C VAL A 178 1.36 0.05 9.42
N ALA A 179 0.31 0.22 10.24
CA ALA A 179 -0.40 1.50 10.36
C ALA A 179 0.50 2.63 10.87
N SER A 180 1.47 2.31 11.74
CA SER A 180 2.43 3.29 12.24
C SER A 180 3.54 3.63 11.26
N PHE A 181 3.82 2.73 10.31
CA PHE A 181 4.85 2.91 9.30
C PHE A 181 4.40 3.85 8.17
N TRP A 182 3.13 3.72 7.75
CA TRP A 182 2.54 4.51 6.67
C TRP A 182 1.90 5.80 7.16
#